data_06fc98a0e22f0e55e50f76e4fe65b4ef
#
_entry.id   06fc98a0e22f0e55e50f76e4fe65b4ef
#
_cell.length_a   1.000
_cell.length_b   1.000
_cell.length_c   1.000
_cell.angle_alpha   90.00
_cell.angle_beta   90.00
_cell.angle_gamma   90.00
#
_symmetry.space_group_name_H-M   'P 1'
#
loop_
_entity.id
_entity.type
_entity.pdbx_description
1 polymer ?
#
loop_
_entity_poly.entity_id
_entity_poly.type
_entity_poly.pdbx_seq_one_letter_code
_entity_poly.pdbx_strand_id
1 'polypeptide(L)'
;MRSKKQPRELLLKGGTVVDPYRKEKYVGDVFIKNGKIQKVGDVNYKSSMTQVDCSGLIVTHGFCDIHVHFREPGREDKESLATGSQAALAGGFTRVCVMPNTNPPLDTPESIRFIVEKAETLPIHIHPIGSITKGQKGKKICEMAAMRNEGAVAFSDDGIPVSDGEIMRLALEYAGMIRVPIINHAEDCFIRKNGVMNEGEISTRMGLTGNPGIAESTMVNRDLELAQLAGSVLHVPHVSTAKAMNHIRRMKKEYKHLSAEVTPHHLYFNDEALVEYDTNLKVAPPIRTEHDRRALIKALKDDVIDCIATDHAPHTIEEKERTFDLAPFGMIGLESCFGVVYQTLVKESGMALGELISKLTVNPRVVMGFQPDLFKTGIQAEISVIDTEKEWVFKKSSIQSRSGNSPFLGKKLTGKIQFILSKGIITEIT
;
A
#
# COMPACT_ATOMS: atom_id res chain seq x y z
N MET A 1 -15.84 8.02 12.70
CA MET A 1 -15.04 9.17 12.22
C MET A 1 -15.88 10.43 12.10
N ARG A 2 -15.29 11.62 12.32
CA ARG A 2 -15.97 12.92 12.18
C ARG A 2 -15.16 13.80 11.24
N SER A 3 -15.72 14.14 10.09
CA SER A 3 -15.07 14.99 9.08
C SER A 3 -15.69 16.38 9.09
N LYS A 4 -14.86 17.41 8.96
CA LYS A 4 -15.27 18.82 8.81
C LYS A 4 -14.36 19.53 7.83
N LYS A 5 -14.90 20.56 7.17
CA LYS A 5 -14.10 21.43 6.32
C LYS A 5 -12.99 22.08 7.16
N GLN A 6 -11.77 22.10 6.63
CA GLN A 6 -10.64 22.72 7.28
C GLN A 6 -10.88 24.23 7.45
N PRO A 7 -10.59 24.81 8.64
CA PRO A 7 -10.62 26.25 8.83
C PRO A 7 -9.66 26.98 7.89
N ARG A 8 -9.97 28.23 7.56
CA ARG A 8 -9.12 29.06 6.70
C ARG A 8 -7.68 29.17 7.23
N GLU A 9 -7.51 29.31 8.54
CA GLU A 9 -6.24 29.31 9.24
C GLU A 9 -6.30 28.26 10.34
N LEU A 10 -5.41 27.26 10.26
CA LEU A 10 -5.30 26.15 11.19
C LEU A 10 -3.87 26.03 11.68
N LEU A 11 -3.71 25.91 12.98
CA LEU A 11 -2.45 25.63 13.64
C LEU A 11 -2.51 24.25 14.33
N LEU A 12 -1.66 23.32 13.90
CA LEU A 12 -1.35 22.11 14.66
C LEU A 12 -0.22 22.47 15.61
N LYS A 13 -0.52 22.47 16.93
CA LYS A 13 0.34 23.09 17.94
C LYS A 13 1.06 22.07 18.81
N GLY A 14 2.35 22.26 19.02
CA GLY A 14 3.14 21.56 20.05
C GLY A 14 3.35 20.08 19.79
N GLY A 15 3.12 19.60 18.56
CA GLY A 15 3.34 18.21 18.19
C GLY A 15 4.83 17.89 17.97
N THR A 16 5.19 16.62 18.06
CA THR A 16 6.47 16.15 17.55
C THR A 16 6.39 16.03 16.04
N VAL A 17 6.95 16.98 15.31
CA VAL A 17 7.05 16.96 13.86
C VAL A 17 8.09 15.91 13.46
N VAL A 18 7.67 14.92 12.67
CA VAL A 18 8.56 13.98 12.01
C VAL A 18 8.50 14.28 10.52
N ASP A 19 9.57 14.88 10.00
CA ASP A 19 9.72 15.16 8.56
C ASP A 19 10.56 14.05 7.91
N PRO A 20 9.94 13.08 7.25
CA PRO A 20 10.67 11.96 6.66
C PRO A 20 11.48 12.37 5.42
N TYR A 21 11.11 13.47 4.76
CA TYR A 21 11.83 13.96 3.58
C TYR A 21 13.15 14.62 3.97
N ARG A 22 13.14 15.48 5.04
CA ARG A 22 14.35 16.11 5.57
C ARG A 22 15.09 15.25 6.58
N LYS A 23 14.49 14.13 7.01
CA LYS A 23 15.00 13.24 8.08
C LYS A 23 15.15 13.98 9.41
N GLU A 24 14.20 14.83 9.73
CA GLU A 24 14.19 15.65 10.94
C GLU A 24 13.09 15.21 11.91
N LYS A 25 13.35 15.38 13.20
CA LYS A 25 12.39 15.17 14.28
C LYS A 25 12.60 16.21 15.36
N TYR A 26 11.57 17.02 15.63
CA TYR A 26 11.61 18.09 16.65
C TYR A 26 10.20 18.42 17.14
N VAL A 27 10.07 19.07 18.30
CA VAL A 27 8.79 19.61 18.76
C VAL A 27 8.55 20.95 18.05
N GLY A 28 7.40 21.12 17.44
CA GLY A 28 7.06 22.32 16.67
C GLY A 28 5.61 22.37 16.24
N ASP A 29 5.29 23.41 15.52
CA ASP A 29 3.96 23.72 15.03
C ASP A 29 3.88 23.51 13.51
N VAL A 30 2.67 23.27 12.99
CA VAL A 30 2.39 23.30 11.55
C VAL A 30 1.27 24.30 11.29
N PHE A 31 1.59 25.37 10.59
CA PHE A 31 0.62 26.41 10.19
C PHE A 31 0.12 26.18 8.77
N ILE A 32 -1.20 26.11 8.62
CA ILE A 32 -1.89 25.84 7.38
C ILE A 32 -2.87 26.98 7.11
N LYS A 33 -2.84 27.51 5.89
CA LYS A 33 -3.76 28.57 5.44
C LYS A 33 -4.35 28.22 4.09
N ASN A 34 -5.66 28.31 3.97
CA ASN A 34 -6.41 27.93 2.76
C ASN A 34 -6.04 26.52 2.24
N GLY A 35 -5.88 25.55 3.15
CA GLY A 35 -5.53 24.17 2.82
C GLY A 35 -4.06 23.94 2.45
N LYS A 36 -3.19 24.95 2.50
CA LYS A 36 -1.77 24.84 2.11
C LYS A 36 -0.84 25.08 3.29
N ILE A 37 0.25 24.33 3.33
CA ILE A 37 1.35 24.54 4.29
C ILE A 37 1.90 25.96 4.14
N GLN A 38 1.99 26.70 5.22
CA GLN A 38 2.60 28.03 5.25
C GLN A 38 3.94 28.02 5.96
N LYS A 39 4.00 27.35 7.13
CA LYS A 39 5.22 27.25 7.93
C LYS A 39 5.17 25.97 8.78
N VAL A 40 6.32 25.38 8.97
CA VAL A 40 6.55 24.25 9.90
C VAL A 40 7.69 24.64 10.83
N GLY A 41 7.60 24.29 12.12
CA GLY A 41 8.55 24.64 13.16
C GLY A 41 8.02 25.70 14.13
N ASP A 42 8.83 26.69 14.49
CA ASP A 42 8.39 27.76 15.38
C ASP A 42 7.47 28.74 14.63
N VAL A 43 6.22 28.84 15.05
CA VAL A 43 5.18 29.66 14.41
C VAL A 43 4.69 30.75 15.37
N ASN A 44 4.91 32.03 15.02
CA ASN A 44 4.21 33.12 15.67
C ASN A 44 2.75 33.15 15.23
N TYR A 45 1.81 32.86 16.12
CA TYR A 45 0.38 32.75 15.81
C TYR A 45 -0.46 33.82 16.53
N LYS A 46 -1.61 34.13 15.90
CA LYS A 46 -2.61 35.01 16.51
C LYS A 46 -3.63 34.16 17.27
N SER A 47 -4.17 34.69 18.36
CA SER A 47 -5.23 34.02 19.16
C SER A 47 -6.50 33.69 18.38
N SER A 48 -6.72 34.38 17.24
CA SER A 48 -7.88 34.17 16.36
C SER A 48 -7.77 32.92 15.46
N MET A 49 -6.61 32.27 15.38
CA MET A 49 -6.43 31.06 14.59
C MET A 49 -7.10 29.86 15.26
N THR A 50 -7.70 28.98 14.46
CA THR A 50 -8.15 27.68 14.97
C THR A 50 -6.93 26.85 15.33
N GLN A 51 -6.86 26.40 16.58
CA GLN A 51 -5.74 25.59 17.08
C GLN A 51 -6.20 24.16 17.33
N VAL A 52 -5.37 23.18 17.03
CA VAL A 52 -5.48 21.78 17.42
C VAL A 52 -4.25 21.45 18.24
N ASP A 53 -4.45 21.06 19.49
CA ASP A 53 -3.36 20.62 20.36
C ASP A 53 -2.88 19.25 19.91
N CYS A 54 -1.59 19.18 19.55
CA CYS A 54 -0.89 17.97 19.14
C CYS A 54 0.19 17.55 20.16
N SER A 55 0.16 18.10 21.38
CA SER A 55 1.12 17.76 22.43
C SER A 55 1.12 16.25 22.71
N GLY A 56 2.30 15.65 22.68
CA GLY A 56 2.46 14.19 22.82
C GLY A 56 2.15 13.38 21.55
N LEU A 57 1.68 14.01 20.47
CA LEU A 57 1.36 13.35 19.20
C LEU A 57 2.48 13.57 18.17
N ILE A 58 2.58 12.64 17.23
CA ILE A 58 3.42 12.77 16.04
C ILE A 58 2.64 13.48 14.95
N VAL A 59 3.21 14.52 14.36
CA VAL A 59 2.68 15.22 13.17
C VAL A 59 3.60 14.91 12.00
N THR A 60 3.07 14.26 10.96
CA THR A 60 3.88 13.85 9.82
C THR A 60 3.11 13.94 8.49
N HIS A 61 3.80 13.65 7.40
CA HIS A 61 3.19 13.54 6.07
C HIS A 61 2.04 12.52 6.08
N GLY A 62 0.98 12.78 5.31
CA GLY A 62 -0.07 11.80 5.06
C GLY A 62 0.47 10.56 4.36
N PHE A 63 0.03 9.39 4.77
CA PHE A 63 0.48 8.12 4.20
C PHE A 63 0.06 7.98 2.74
N CYS A 64 0.84 7.20 2.00
CA CYS A 64 0.60 6.87 0.60
C CYS A 64 0.65 5.35 0.43
N ASP A 65 -0.44 4.76 -0.06
CA ASP A 65 -0.50 3.34 -0.37
C ASP A 65 -0.55 3.15 -1.89
N ILE A 66 0.39 2.42 -2.42
CA ILE A 66 0.52 2.23 -3.87
C ILE A 66 -0.10 0.93 -4.38
N HIS A 67 -0.77 0.18 -3.47
CA HIS A 67 -1.34 -1.12 -3.79
C HIS A 67 -2.63 -1.38 -3.00
N VAL A 68 -3.79 -1.03 -3.57
CA VAL A 68 -5.11 -1.30 -2.98
C VAL A 68 -6.12 -1.75 -4.03
N HIS A 69 -7.12 -2.56 -3.61
CA HIS A 69 -8.19 -3.10 -4.46
C HIS A 69 -9.54 -2.54 -4.04
N PHE A 70 -9.96 -1.40 -4.59
CA PHE A 70 -11.25 -0.80 -4.26
C PHE A 70 -12.43 -1.39 -5.05
N ARG A 71 -12.19 -2.44 -5.83
CA ARG A 71 -13.20 -3.29 -6.47
C ARG A 71 -14.20 -2.60 -7.40
N GLU A 72 -14.23 -1.31 -7.45
CA GLU A 72 -15.09 -0.50 -8.32
C GLU A 72 -14.32 -0.08 -9.59
N PRO A 73 -14.91 -0.30 -10.78
CA PRO A 73 -16.28 -0.75 -11.05
C PRO A 73 -16.52 -2.26 -10.89
N GLY A 74 -17.77 -2.64 -10.64
CA GLY A 74 -18.34 -3.97 -10.88
C GLY A 74 -18.36 -4.94 -9.68
N ARG A 75 -17.70 -4.63 -8.57
CA ARG A 75 -17.75 -5.41 -7.34
C ARG A 75 -17.86 -4.50 -6.11
N GLU A 76 -18.75 -3.53 -6.21
CA GLU A 76 -19.09 -2.58 -5.14
C GLU A 76 -19.72 -3.26 -3.93
N ASP A 77 -20.17 -4.50 -4.08
CA ASP A 77 -20.57 -5.38 -2.98
C ASP A 77 -19.41 -5.63 -1.99
N LYS A 78 -18.17 -5.67 -2.47
CA LYS A 78 -16.97 -5.87 -1.66
C LYS A 78 -16.37 -4.55 -1.15
N GLU A 79 -16.23 -3.58 -2.04
CA GLU A 79 -15.67 -2.26 -1.75
C GLU A 79 -16.01 -1.28 -2.86
N SER A 80 -16.15 0.01 -2.52
CA SER A 80 -16.28 1.09 -3.49
C SER A 80 -15.16 2.11 -3.30
N LEU A 81 -14.96 3.00 -4.28
CA LEU A 81 -14.00 4.12 -4.11
C LEU A 81 -14.36 4.98 -2.90
N ALA A 82 -15.66 5.12 -2.58
CA ALA A 82 -16.12 5.90 -1.44
C ALA A 82 -15.81 5.21 -0.10
N THR A 83 -16.15 3.93 0.07
CA THR A 83 -15.91 3.20 1.32
C THR A 83 -14.42 2.90 1.52
N GLY A 84 -13.67 2.54 0.46
CA GLY A 84 -12.22 2.40 0.52
C GLY A 84 -11.50 3.71 0.88
N SER A 85 -12.03 4.87 0.44
CA SER A 85 -11.46 6.16 0.86
C SER A 85 -11.67 6.44 2.35
N GLN A 86 -12.76 5.95 2.96
CA GLN A 86 -12.96 6.05 4.42
C GLN A 86 -12.01 5.10 5.16
N ALA A 87 -11.80 3.88 4.64
CA ALA A 87 -10.80 2.95 5.18
C ALA A 87 -9.39 3.54 5.14
N ALA A 88 -9.01 4.16 4.02
CA ALA A 88 -7.74 4.85 3.87
C ALA A 88 -7.57 5.99 4.89
N LEU A 89 -8.57 6.86 5.05
CA LEU A 89 -8.54 7.91 6.08
C LEU A 89 -8.35 7.32 7.48
N ALA A 90 -9.08 6.25 7.83
CA ALA A 90 -8.94 5.61 9.14
C ALA A 90 -7.53 5.06 9.39
N GLY A 91 -6.84 4.63 8.33
CA GLY A 91 -5.46 4.14 8.36
C GLY A 91 -4.38 5.23 8.28
N GLY A 92 -4.76 6.51 8.09
CA GLY A 92 -3.77 7.61 7.95
C GLY A 92 -3.35 7.90 6.50
N PHE A 93 -3.98 7.26 5.51
CA PHE A 93 -3.63 7.43 4.11
C PHE A 93 -4.38 8.60 3.47
N THR A 94 -3.64 9.53 2.89
CA THR A 94 -4.17 10.66 2.12
C THR A 94 -4.16 10.40 0.62
N ARG A 95 -3.45 9.34 0.20
CA ARG A 95 -3.25 8.98 -1.20
C ARG A 95 -3.18 7.47 -1.35
N VAL A 96 -3.86 6.97 -2.40
CA VAL A 96 -3.82 5.54 -2.75
C VAL A 96 -3.74 5.35 -4.26
N CYS A 97 -3.14 4.21 -4.69
CA CYS A 97 -3.20 3.75 -6.07
C CYS A 97 -4.07 2.48 -6.15
N VAL A 98 -5.11 2.52 -6.98
CA VAL A 98 -6.07 1.42 -7.12
C VAL A 98 -5.66 0.49 -8.24
N MET A 99 -5.59 -0.82 -7.96
CA MET A 99 -5.26 -1.87 -8.91
C MET A 99 -6.36 -2.08 -9.95
N PRO A 100 -5.98 -2.51 -11.17
CA PRO A 100 -6.89 -2.57 -12.33
C PRO A 100 -7.81 -3.79 -12.37
N ASN A 101 -7.72 -4.73 -11.43
CA ASN A 101 -8.50 -5.98 -11.42
C ASN A 101 -9.96 -5.80 -10.96
N THR A 102 -10.64 -4.91 -11.62
CA THR A 102 -12.07 -4.60 -11.49
C THR A 102 -12.91 -5.39 -12.51
N ASN A 103 -14.22 -5.15 -12.58
CA ASN A 103 -15.09 -5.81 -13.55
C ASN A 103 -16.02 -4.78 -14.25
N PRO A 104 -15.71 -4.33 -15.48
CA PRO A 104 -14.55 -4.73 -16.30
C PRO A 104 -13.21 -4.22 -15.72
N PRO A 105 -12.07 -4.78 -16.15
CA PRO A 105 -10.75 -4.29 -15.74
C PRO A 105 -10.46 -2.90 -16.31
N LEU A 106 -9.55 -2.17 -15.67
CA LEU A 106 -9.14 -0.83 -16.12
C LEU A 106 -8.14 -0.96 -17.29
N ASP A 107 -8.60 -1.36 -18.45
CA ASP A 107 -7.79 -1.68 -19.64
C ASP A 107 -8.03 -0.74 -20.85
N THR A 108 -8.79 0.35 -20.65
CA THR A 108 -9.05 1.40 -21.65
C THR A 108 -8.89 2.80 -21.08
N PRO A 109 -8.67 3.83 -21.92
CA PRO A 109 -8.62 5.23 -21.47
C PRO A 109 -9.89 5.66 -20.74
N GLU A 110 -11.07 5.23 -21.19
CA GLU A 110 -12.37 5.58 -20.60
C GLU A 110 -12.50 5.01 -19.16
N SER A 111 -12.02 3.79 -18.93
CA SER A 111 -12.05 3.19 -17.60
C SER A 111 -11.12 3.93 -16.62
N ILE A 112 -9.98 4.43 -17.09
CA ILE A 112 -9.08 5.28 -16.30
C ILE A 112 -9.74 6.60 -15.96
N ARG A 113 -10.32 7.28 -16.97
CA ARG A 113 -11.04 8.56 -16.80
C ARG A 113 -12.17 8.43 -15.78
N PHE A 114 -12.95 7.35 -15.82
CA PHE A 114 -14.00 7.07 -14.85
C PHE A 114 -13.50 7.12 -13.40
N ILE A 115 -12.36 6.47 -13.11
CA ILE A 115 -11.79 6.51 -11.76
C ILE A 115 -11.32 7.91 -11.39
N VAL A 116 -10.64 8.61 -12.30
CA VAL A 116 -10.12 9.97 -12.05
C VAL A 116 -11.26 10.94 -11.73
N GLU A 117 -12.30 10.97 -12.56
CA GLU A 117 -13.46 11.86 -12.35
C GLU A 117 -14.18 11.55 -11.02
N LYS A 118 -14.41 10.28 -10.73
CA LYS A 118 -15.06 9.89 -9.48
C LYS A 118 -14.23 10.23 -8.24
N ALA A 119 -12.90 10.12 -8.34
CA ALA A 119 -11.97 10.44 -7.25
C ALA A 119 -11.93 11.95 -6.90
N GLU A 120 -12.33 12.85 -7.79
CA GLU A 120 -12.30 14.30 -7.54
C GLU A 120 -13.11 14.69 -6.30
N THR A 121 -14.27 14.07 -6.10
CA THR A 121 -15.21 14.37 -5.01
C THR A 121 -14.88 13.63 -3.70
N LEU A 122 -13.94 12.69 -3.72
CA LEU A 122 -13.59 11.87 -2.57
C LEU A 122 -12.53 12.55 -1.68
N PRO A 123 -12.50 12.23 -0.38
CA PRO A 123 -11.71 12.98 0.60
C PRO A 123 -10.20 12.69 0.56
N ILE A 124 -9.75 11.73 -0.24
CA ILE A 124 -8.34 11.39 -0.45
C ILE A 124 -7.99 11.49 -1.95
N HIS A 125 -6.70 11.46 -2.27
CA HIS A 125 -6.23 11.31 -3.64
C HIS A 125 -6.24 9.83 -4.04
N ILE A 126 -6.98 9.50 -5.12
CA ILE A 126 -7.02 8.14 -5.68
C ILE A 126 -6.46 8.21 -7.10
N HIS A 127 -5.51 7.34 -7.39
CA HIS A 127 -4.86 7.24 -8.69
C HIS A 127 -5.09 5.86 -9.30
N PRO A 128 -5.60 5.75 -10.53
CA PRO A 128 -5.76 4.47 -11.18
C PRO A 128 -4.42 3.92 -11.67
N ILE A 129 -4.23 2.62 -11.47
CA ILE A 129 -3.27 1.80 -12.19
C ILE A 129 -4.00 1.16 -13.35
N GLY A 130 -3.45 1.23 -14.57
CA GLY A 130 -4.03 0.61 -15.75
C GLY A 130 -3.60 -0.83 -15.92
N SER A 131 -4.38 -1.64 -16.65
CA SER A 131 -3.98 -3.00 -17.00
C SER A 131 -2.81 -3.01 -17.98
N ILE A 132 -1.88 -3.97 -17.83
CA ILE A 132 -0.82 -4.24 -18.80
C ILE A 132 -1.43 -4.83 -20.06
N THR A 133 -2.31 -5.83 -19.92
CA THR A 133 -2.91 -6.56 -21.02
C THR A 133 -4.43 -6.40 -21.08
N LYS A 134 -4.97 -6.39 -22.31
CA LYS A 134 -6.42 -6.27 -22.54
C LYS A 134 -7.17 -7.42 -21.88
N GLY A 135 -8.15 -7.05 -21.03
CA GLY A 135 -8.92 -7.99 -20.22
C GLY A 135 -8.09 -8.77 -19.21
N GLN A 136 -6.84 -8.33 -18.91
CA GLN A 136 -5.87 -9.04 -18.05
C GLN A 136 -5.65 -10.49 -18.50
N LYS A 137 -5.58 -10.73 -19.81
CA LYS A 137 -5.47 -12.08 -20.41
C LYS A 137 -4.04 -12.49 -20.76
N GLY A 138 -3.04 -11.63 -20.52
CA GLY A 138 -1.64 -11.91 -20.79
C GLY A 138 -1.28 -12.08 -22.29
N LYS A 139 -2.13 -11.58 -23.22
CA LYS A 139 -1.97 -11.85 -24.67
C LYS A 139 -1.72 -10.59 -25.53
N LYS A 140 -2.32 -9.47 -25.20
CA LYS A 140 -2.25 -8.24 -25.97
C LYS A 140 -2.11 -7.06 -25.04
N ILE A 141 -1.06 -6.27 -25.19
CA ILE A 141 -0.82 -5.06 -24.36
C ILE A 141 -1.91 -4.00 -24.61
N CYS A 142 -2.19 -3.22 -23.58
CA CYS A 142 -3.11 -2.08 -23.62
C CYS A 142 -2.47 -0.86 -24.29
N GLU A 143 -3.27 0.15 -24.56
CA GLU A 143 -2.84 1.43 -25.11
C GLU A 143 -2.32 2.35 -23.98
N MET A 144 -1.19 1.95 -23.37
CA MET A 144 -0.68 2.56 -22.15
C MET A 144 -0.49 4.07 -22.24
N ALA A 145 -0.02 4.60 -23.40
CA ALA A 145 0.16 6.03 -23.58
C ALA A 145 -1.17 6.79 -23.51
N ALA A 146 -2.23 6.27 -24.13
CA ALA A 146 -3.55 6.87 -24.07
C ALA A 146 -4.13 6.80 -22.64
N MET A 147 -3.98 5.66 -21.97
CA MET A 147 -4.42 5.48 -20.58
C MET A 147 -3.63 6.40 -19.61
N ARG A 148 -2.32 6.58 -19.83
CA ARG A 148 -1.52 7.54 -19.07
C ARG A 148 -2.02 8.98 -19.22
N ASN A 149 -2.39 9.39 -20.44
CA ASN A 149 -2.94 10.72 -20.70
C ASN A 149 -4.26 10.97 -19.96
N GLU A 150 -5.03 9.91 -19.69
CA GLU A 150 -6.24 9.97 -18.85
C GLU A 150 -5.97 9.87 -17.34
N GLY A 151 -4.71 9.66 -16.93
CA GLY A 151 -4.31 9.72 -15.53
C GLY A 151 -3.83 8.41 -14.90
N ALA A 152 -3.62 7.34 -15.68
CA ALA A 152 -2.96 6.13 -15.17
C ALA A 152 -1.53 6.45 -14.71
N VAL A 153 -1.19 6.03 -13.49
CA VAL A 153 0.11 6.34 -12.86
C VAL A 153 1.11 5.20 -12.98
N ALA A 154 0.65 3.98 -13.26
CA ALA A 154 1.44 2.76 -13.46
C ALA A 154 0.59 1.76 -14.25
N PHE A 155 1.17 0.58 -14.58
CA PHE A 155 0.45 -0.50 -15.22
C PHE A 155 0.71 -1.83 -14.53
N SER A 156 -0.36 -2.64 -14.35
CA SER A 156 -0.34 -3.92 -13.67
C SER A 156 -1.45 -4.84 -14.22
N ASP A 157 -1.22 -6.14 -14.19
CA ASP A 157 -2.29 -7.14 -14.30
C ASP A 157 -2.50 -7.82 -12.94
N ASP A 158 -2.32 -7.10 -11.83
CA ASP A 158 -2.28 -7.63 -10.47
C ASP A 158 -3.41 -8.63 -10.17
N GLY A 159 -3.03 -9.65 -9.40
CA GLY A 159 -3.80 -10.86 -9.15
C GLY A 159 -3.61 -11.91 -10.26
N ILE A 160 -3.15 -11.54 -11.46
CA ILE A 160 -2.81 -12.45 -12.56
C ILE A 160 -1.44 -12.05 -13.12
N PRO A 161 -0.43 -12.95 -13.10
CA PRO A 161 0.88 -12.61 -13.63
C PRO A 161 0.88 -12.49 -15.15
N VAL A 162 1.67 -11.57 -15.69
CA VAL A 162 2.05 -11.60 -17.12
C VAL A 162 3.08 -12.71 -17.30
N SER A 163 2.59 -13.92 -17.58
CA SER A 163 3.41 -15.14 -17.66
C SER A 163 4.27 -15.21 -18.93
N ASP A 164 3.78 -14.66 -20.05
CA ASP A 164 4.49 -14.63 -21.33
C ASP A 164 5.64 -13.59 -21.27
N GLY A 165 6.88 -14.08 -21.48
CA GLY A 165 8.08 -13.24 -21.43
C GLY A 165 8.17 -12.23 -22.56
N GLU A 166 7.62 -12.53 -23.75
CA GLU A 166 7.56 -11.58 -24.87
C GLU A 166 6.60 -10.43 -24.57
N ILE A 167 5.42 -10.76 -24.08
CA ILE A 167 4.43 -9.74 -23.67
C ILE A 167 4.98 -8.87 -22.55
N MET A 168 5.64 -9.46 -21.55
CA MET A 168 6.25 -8.71 -20.44
C MET A 168 7.36 -7.78 -20.94
N ARG A 169 8.22 -8.25 -21.85
CA ARG A 169 9.28 -7.44 -22.48
C ARG A 169 8.68 -6.26 -23.25
N LEU A 170 7.69 -6.50 -24.11
CA LEU A 170 7.01 -5.46 -24.88
C LEU A 170 6.33 -4.42 -23.97
N ALA A 171 5.72 -4.88 -22.88
CA ALA A 171 5.10 -4.00 -21.88
C ALA A 171 6.14 -3.09 -21.20
N LEU A 172 7.29 -3.63 -20.82
CA LEU A 172 8.39 -2.87 -20.22
C LEU A 172 8.97 -1.85 -21.20
N GLU A 173 9.23 -2.26 -22.46
CA GLU A 173 9.72 -1.35 -23.51
C GLU A 173 8.74 -0.19 -23.73
N TYR A 174 7.43 -0.47 -23.82
CA TYR A 174 6.40 0.56 -24.00
C TYR A 174 6.29 1.48 -22.79
N ALA A 175 6.24 0.92 -21.58
CA ALA A 175 6.20 1.70 -20.33
C ALA A 175 7.46 2.59 -20.17
N GLY A 176 8.63 2.10 -20.58
CA GLY A 176 9.87 2.87 -20.60
C GLY A 176 9.80 4.12 -21.48
N MET A 177 9.16 4.03 -22.66
CA MET A 177 8.94 5.18 -23.54
C MET A 177 8.11 6.29 -22.90
N ILE A 178 7.14 5.93 -22.08
CA ILE A 178 6.23 6.86 -21.40
C ILE A 178 6.60 7.12 -19.93
N ARG A 179 7.69 6.54 -19.45
CA ARG A 179 8.28 6.72 -18.11
C ARG A 179 7.29 6.48 -16.98
N VAL A 180 6.64 5.34 -16.98
CA VAL A 180 5.74 4.87 -15.91
C VAL A 180 6.18 3.49 -15.41
N PRO A 181 5.93 3.16 -14.13
CA PRO A 181 6.27 1.85 -13.61
C PRO A 181 5.40 0.73 -14.20
N ILE A 182 6.01 -0.43 -14.41
CA ILE A 182 5.31 -1.71 -14.52
C ILE A 182 5.34 -2.37 -13.15
N ILE A 183 4.19 -2.91 -12.74
CA ILE A 183 3.96 -3.64 -11.49
C ILE A 183 3.42 -5.02 -11.87
N ASN A 184 4.19 -6.09 -11.69
CA ASN A 184 3.76 -7.42 -12.06
C ASN A 184 3.58 -8.31 -10.82
N HIS A 185 2.40 -8.91 -10.67
CA HIS A 185 2.17 -9.96 -9.66
C HIS A 185 3.06 -11.16 -9.98
N ALA A 186 4.25 -11.19 -9.37
CA ALA A 186 5.30 -12.14 -9.75
C ALA A 186 5.08 -13.52 -9.13
N GLU A 187 4.16 -14.29 -9.71
CA GLU A 187 3.82 -15.64 -9.25
C GLU A 187 3.61 -16.58 -10.46
N ASP A 188 4.60 -17.43 -10.77
CA ASP A 188 4.52 -18.36 -11.91
C ASP A 188 3.36 -19.35 -11.72
N CYS A 189 2.32 -19.22 -12.56
CA CYS A 189 1.09 -19.98 -12.47
C CYS A 189 1.30 -21.48 -12.77
N PHE A 190 2.31 -21.86 -13.55
CA PHE A 190 2.63 -23.25 -13.86
C PHE A 190 3.34 -23.95 -12.70
N ILE A 191 4.15 -23.19 -11.94
CA ILE A 191 4.81 -23.69 -10.72
C ILE A 191 3.83 -23.68 -9.55
N ARG A 192 3.09 -22.58 -9.35
CA ARG A 192 2.09 -22.44 -8.29
C ARG A 192 0.95 -23.45 -8.41
N LYS A 193 0.46 -23.70 -9.64
CA LYS A 193 -0.74 -24.53 -9.90
C LYS A 193 -1.93 -24.08 -9.02
N ASN A 194 -2.47 -25.02 -8.23
CA ASN A 194 -3.59 -24.80 -7.33
C ASN A 194 -3.13 -24.56 -5.87
N GLY A 195 -1.87 -24.12 -5.66
CA GLY A 195 -1.35 -23.84 -4.33
C GLY A 195 -2.15 -22.74 -3.62
N VAL A 196 -2.57 -23.00 -2.39
CA VAL A 196 -3.43 -22.12 -1.60
C VAL A 196 -2.75 -21.51 -0.37
N MET A 197 -1.56 -22.02 -0.03
CA MET A 197 -0.72 -21.53 1.08
C MET A 197 0.76 -21.82 0.78
N ASN A 198 1.68 -21.38 1.65
CA ASN A 198 3.10 -21.69 1.49
C ASN A 198 3.35 -23.20 1.46
N GLU A 199 4.15 -23.66 0.48
CA GLU A 199 4.58 -25.05 0.42
C GLU A 199 5.63 -25.34 1.52
N GLY A 200 5.37 -26.34 2.36
CA GLY A 200 6.26 -26.72 3.44
C GLY A 200 5.62 -27.69 4.44
N GLU A 201 6.19 -27.73 5.63
CA GLU A 201 5.71 -28.61 6.71
C GLU A 201 4.25 -28.32 7.08
N ILE A 202 3.90 -27.02 7.19
CA ILE A 202 2.55 -26.61 7.61
C ILE A 202 1.51 -27.04 6.57
N SER A 203 1.73 -26.79 5.26
CA SER A 203 0.78 -27.21 4.22
C SER A 203 0.60 -28.71 4.16
N THR A 204 1.68 -29.47 4.34
CA THR A 204 1.64 -30.94 4.41
C THR A 204 0.81 -31.42 5.60
N ARG A 205 1.04 -30.83 6.80
CA ARG A 205 0.29 -31.16 8.01
C ARG A 205 -1.21 -30.82 7.89
N MET A 206 -1.52 -29.69 7.22
CA MET A 206 -2.90 -29.27 6.99
C MET A 206 -3.60 -29.99 5.83
N GLY A 207 -2.88 -30.79 5.03
CA GLY A 207 -3.43 -31.46 3.85
C GLY A 207 -3.84 -30.48 2.73
N LEU A 208 -3.22 -29.30 2.68
CA LEU A 208 -3.49 -28.26 1.68
C LEU A 208 -2.40 -28.23 0.61
N THR A 209 -2.79 -27.90 -0.63
CA THR A 209 -1.84 -27.75 -1.73
C THR A 209 -0.94 -26.55 -1.49
N GLY A 210 0.38 -26.79 -1.49
CA GLY A 210 1.40 -25.77 -1.31
C GLY A 210 1.65 -24.95 -2.57
N ASN A 211 2.05 -23.69 -2.36
CA ASN A 211 2.56 -22.77 -3.35
C ASN A 211 4.05 -22.53 -3.07
N PRO A 212 4.95 -23.16 -3.85
CA PRO A 212 6.38 -23.08 -3.57
C PRO A 212 6.94 -21.68 -3.80
N GLY A 213 7.82 -21.22 -2.90
CA GLY A 213 8.45 -19.91 -3.01
C GLY A 213 9.26 -19.68 -4.29
N ILE A 214 9.61 -20.77 -5.01
CA ILE A 214 10.25 -20.69 -6.31
C ILE A 214 9.33 -20.10 -7.38
N ALA A 215 8.01 -20.19 -7.25
CA ALA A 215 7.05 -19.59 -8.17
C ALA A 215 7.19 -18.07 -8.22
N GLU A 216 7.41 -17.44 -7.05
CA GLU A 216 7.69 -16.01 -6.94
C GLU A 216 9.11 -15.68 -7.43
N SER A 217 10.13 -16.34 -6.87
CA SER A 217 11.51 -15.91 -7.07
C SER A 217 12.00 -16.06 -8.52
N THR A 218 11.51 -17.05 -9.28
CA THR A 218 11.87 -17.20 -10.71
C THR A 218 11.25 -16.11 -11.56
N MET A 219 9.99 -15.76 -11.32
CA MET A 219 9.33 -14.71 -12.07
C MET A 219 9.89 -13.34 -11.73
N VAL A 220 10.15 -13.05 -10.44
CA VAL A 220 10.87 -11.84 -10.01
C VAL A 220 12.21 -11.73 -10.76
N ASN A 221 13.04 -12.78 -10.76
CA ASN A 221 14.33 -12.73 -11.47
C ASN A 221 14.18 -12.47 -12.98
N ARG A 222 13.20 -13.12 -13.64
CA ARG A 222 12.89 -12.88 -15.06
C ARG A 222 12.57 -11.41 -15.30
N ASP A 223 11.65 -10.84 -14.50
CA ASP A 223 11.18 -9.48 -14.69
C ASP A 223 12.27 -8.43 -14.43
N LEU A 224 13.16 -8.69 -13.47
CA LEU A 224 14.35 -7.88 -13.22
C LEU A 224 15.28 -7.81 -14.42
N GLU A 225 15.60 -8.95 -15.01
CA GLU A 225 16.46 -9.03 -16.21
C GLU A 225 15.80 -8.33 -17.42
N LEU A 226 14.50 -8.52 -17.63
CA LEU A 226 13.76 -7.87 -18.70
C LEU A 226 13.67 -6.35 -18.50
N ALA A 227 13.47 -5.88 -17.27
CA ALA A 227 13.41 -4.46 -16.98
C ALA A 227 14.75 -3.76 -17.21
N GLN A 228 15.85 -4.40 -16.81
CA GLN A 228 17.20 -3.92 -17.09
C GLN A 228 17.47 -3.85 -18.60
N LEU A 229 17.11 -4.91 -19.35
CA LEU A 229 17.24 -4.94 -20.81
C LEU A 229 16.45 -3.81 -21.49
N ALA A 230 15.22 -3.56 -21.05
CA ALA A 230 14.34 -2.53 -21.61
C ALA A 230 14.67 -1.11 -21.11
N GLY A 231 15.49 -0.95 -20.08
CA GLY A 231 15.77 0.34 -19.43
C GLY A 231 14.52 0.97 -18.79
N SER A 232 13.55 0.17 -18.32
CA SER A 232 12.24 0.56 -17.86
C SER A 232 12.12 0.56 -16.34
N VAL A 233 11.19 1.32 -15.78
CA VAL A 233 10.91 1.30 -14.34
C VAL A 233 10.11 0.05 -13.98
N LEU A 234 10.65 -0.78 -13.08
CA LEU A 234 9.95 -1.94 -12.51
C LEU A 234 9.73 -1.75 -11.02
N HIS A 235 8.51 -1.97 -10.57
CA HIS A 235 8.18 -2.12 -9.17
C HIS A 235 7.75 -3.56 -8.88
N VAL A 236 8.40 -4.21 -7.92
CA VAL A 236 8.08 -5.59 -7.51
C VAL A 236 7.11 -5.52 -6.32
N PRO A 237 5.83 -5.87 -6.49
CA PRO A 237 4.83 -5.76 -5.44
C PRO A 237 4.96 -6.89 -4.41
N HIS A 238 4.40 -6.66 -3.21
CA HIS A 238 4.15 -7.63 -2.13
C HIS A 238 5.16 -8.79 -2.02
N VAL A 239 6.48 -8.50 -2.06
CA VAL A 239 7.52 -9.54 -2.00
C VAL A 239 7.35 -10.39 -0.74
N SER A 240 7.40 -11.73 -0.88
CA SER A 240 7.14 -12.66 0.21
C SER A 240 8.31 -13.58 0.56
N THR A 241 9.28 -13.80 -0.34
CA THR A 241 10.35 -14.79 -0.13
C THR A 241 11.74 -14.18 0.04
N ALA A 242 12.56 -14.78 0.89
CA ALA A 242 13.99 -14.45 1.04
C ALA A 242 14.76 -14.58 -0.28
N LYS A 243 14.37 -15.53 -1.13
CA LYS A 243 15.03 -15.78 -2.40
C LYS A 243 14.76 -14.65 -3.40
N ALA A 244 13.52 -14.18 -3.52
CA ALA A 244 13.18 -13.00 -4.34
C ALA A 244 13.95 -11.76 -3.85
N MET A 245 14.03 -11.55 -2.54
CA MET A 245 14.83 -10.47 -1.94
C MET A 245 16.30 -10.50 -2.35
N ASN A 246 16.90 -11.69 -2.45
CA ASN A 246 18.29 -11.81 -2.87
C ASN A 246 18.48 -11.39 -4.36
N HIS A 247 17.51 -11.71 -5.24
CA HIS A 247 17.52 -11.24 -6.62
C HIS A 247 17.40 -9.71 -6.70
N ILE A 248 16.45 -9.13 -5.98
CA ILE A 248 16.24 -7.67 -5.90
C ILE A 248 17.50 -6.98 -5.36
N ARG A 249 18.07 -7.46 -4.25
CA ARG A 249 19.30 -6.93 -3.65
C ARG A 249 20.47 -6.92 -4.62
N ARG A 250 20.63 -7.99 -5.39
CA ARG A 250 21.68 -8.09 -6.43
C ARG A 250 21.43 -7.05 -7.52
N MET A 251 20.22 -7.01 -8.09
CA MET A 251 19.87 -6.15 -9.20
C MET A 251 19.95 -4.67 -8.85
N LYS A 252 19.55 -4.25 -7.65
CA LYS A 252 19.63 -2.85 -7.19
C LYS A 252 21.05 -2.26 -7.18
N LYS A 253 22.09 -3.10 -7.16
CA LYS A 253 23.48 -2.63 -7.26
C LYS A 253 23.81 -2.13 -8.68
N GLU A 254 23.19 -2.71 -9.69
CA GLU A 254 23.48 -2.50 -11.10
C GLU A 254 22.40 -1.66 -11.79
N TYR A 255 21.14 -1.73 -11.32
CA TYR A 255 19.99 -1.11 -11.95
C TYR A 255 19.20 -0.23 -10.97
N LYS A 256 19.09 1.07 -11.31
CA LYS A 256 18.51 2.09 -10.41
C LYS A 256 17.00 2.31 -10.57
N HIS A 257 16.40 1.84 -11.67
CA HIS A 257 14.97 1.99 -11.94
C HIS A 257 14.16 0.81 -11.41
N LEU A 258 14.56 0.32 -10.25
CA LEU A 258 13.96 -0.81 -9.55
C LEU A 258 13.52 -0.41 -8.15
N SER A 259 12.28 -0.76 -7.81
CA SER A 259 11.75 -0.64 -6.45
C SER A 259 10.96 -1.90 -6.07
N ALA A 260 10.72 -2.07 -4.77
CA ALA A 260 9.96 -3.19 -4.23
C ALA A 260 9.15 -2.78 -3.00
N GLU A 261 8.04 -3.46 -2.77
CA GLU A 261 7.21 -3.28 -1.59
C GLU A 261 7.00 -4.58 -0.81
N VAL A 262 6.58 -4.44 0.44
CA VAL A 262 6.15 -5.53 1.30
C VAL A 262 4.86 -5.13 2.01
N THR A 263 4.04 -6.12 2.36
CA THR A 263 2.78 -5.85 3.04
C THR A 263 2.90 -5.98 4.56
N PRO A 264 2.02 -5.32 5.34
CA PRO A 264 1.97 -5.48 6.79
C PRO A 264 1.78 -6.93 7.24
N HIS A 265 0.97 -7.70 6.53
CA HIS A 265 0.68 -9.09 6.89
C HIS A 265 1.86 -10.02 6.65
N HIS A 266 2.68 -9.83 5.60
CA HIS A 266 3.92 -10.59 5.41
C HIS A 266 5.01 -10.23 6.43
N LEU A 267 4.96 -9.05 7.02
CA LEU A 267 5.86 -8.65 8.10
C LEU A 267 5.42 -9.20 9.47
N TYR A 268 4.12 -9.39 9.67
CA TYR A 268 3.55 -9.76 10.97
C TYR A 268 3.38 -11.27 11.14
N PHE A 269 2.82 -11.97 10.14
CA PHE A 269 2.52 -13.39 10.22
C PHE A 269 3.62 -14.25 9.58
N ASN A 270 3.74 -15.49 10.08
CA ASN A 270 4.37 -16.60 9.38
C ASN A 270 3.32 -17.70 9.11
N ASP A 271 3.67 -18.74 8.39
CA ASP A 271 2.75 -19.79 7.96
C ASP A 271 2.16 -20.65 9.12
N GLU A 272 2.75 -20.62 10.29
CA GLU A 272 2.17 -21.24 11.50
C GLU A 272 0.83 -20.60 11.89
N ALA A 273 0.58 -19.35 11.52
CA ALA A 273 -0.68 -18.68 11.81
C ALA A 273 -1.90 -19.29 11.06
N LEU A 274 -1.65 -20.13 10.05
CA LEU A 274 -2.71 -20.70 9.21
C LEU A 274 -3.31 -21.99 9.77
N VAL A 275 -2.75 -22.57 10.82
CA VAL A 275 -3.10 -23.91 11.35
C VAL A 275 -4.59 -24.07 11.73
N GLU A 276 -5.27 -22.97 12.03
CA GLU A 276 -6.71 -22.93 12.35
C GLU A 276 -7.61 -22.74 11.10
N TYR A 277 -7.03 -22.81 9.90
CA TYR A 277 -7.75 -22.61 8.62
C TYR A 277 -8.47 -21.26 8.50
N ASP A 278 -8.01 -20.21 9.20
CA ASP A 278 -8.58 -18.85 9.07
C ASP A 278 -8.39 -18.35 7.62
N THR A 279 -9.51 -18.29 6.88
CA THR A 279 -9.50 -17.84 5.48
C THR A 279 -9.07 -16.39 5.31
N ASN A 280 -9.14 -15.56 6.36
CA ASN A 280 -8.63 -14.19 6.33
C ASN A 280 -7.09 -14.13 6.19
N LEU A 281 -6.39 -15.23 6.52
CA LEU A 281 -4.94 -15.37 6.31
C LEU A 281 -4.59 -15.90 4.91
N LYS A 282 -5.58 -16.25 4.07
CA LYS A 282 -5.35 -16.69 2.70
C LYS A 282 -5.09 -15.49 1.79
N VAL A 283 -3.84 -15.29 1.39
CA VAL A 283 -3.34 -14.22 0.51
C VAL A 283 -2.48 -14.77 -0.62
N ALA A 284 -2.26 -14.01 -1.67
CA ALA A 284 -1.36 -14.31 -2.77
C ALA A 284 -0.46 -13.09 -3.07
N PRO A 285 0.88 -13.24 -2.95
CA PRO A 285 1.60 -14.45 -2.55
C PRO A 285 1.28 -14.87 -1.11
N PRO A 286 1.45 -16.17 -0.77
CA PRO A 286 1.06 -16.65 0.54
C PRO A 286 1.99 -16.15 1.65
N ILE A 287 1.47 -16.11 2.88
CA ILE A 287 2.27 -15.92 4.09
C ILE A 287 3.29 -17.06 4.15
N ARG A 288 4.57 -16.72 4.24
CA ARG A 288 5.71 -17.63 4.17
C ARG A 288 6.22 -18.03 5.54
N THR A 289 7.35 -18.73 5.57
CA THR A 289 8.01 -19.18 6.78
C THR A 289 8.52 -18.02 7.65
N GLU A 290 8.83 -18.31 8.92
CA GLU A 290 9.49 -17.35 9.80
C GLU A 290 10.86 -16.90 9.27
N HIS A 291 11.57 -17.76 8.52
CA HIS A 291 12.81 -17.39 7.84
C HIS A 291 12.58 -16.29 6.81
N ASP A 292 11.55 -16.44 5.98
CA ASP A 292 11.19 -15.44 4.98
C ASP A 292 10.75 -14.14 5.64
N ARG A 293 9.87 -14.20 6.65
CA ARG A 293 9.41 -13.05 7.42
C ARG A 293 10.57 -12.21 7.97
N ARG A 294 11.55 -12.85 8.60
CA ARG A 294 12.75 -12.18 9.13
C ARG A 294 13.60 -11.57 8.01
N ALA A 295 13.70 -12.26 6.86
CA ALA A 295 14.43 -11.76 5.70
C ALA A 295 13.78 -10.49 5.13
N LEU A 296 12.42 -10.42 5.08
CA LEU A 296 11.67 -9.24 4.66
C LEU A 296 11.90 -8.05 5.62
N ILE A 297 11.80 -8.27 6.93
CA ILE A 297 12.07 -7.23 7.93
C ILE A 297 13.52 -6.68 7.78
N LYS A 298 14.50 -7.59 7.61
CA LYS A 298 15.87 -7.17 7.37
C LYS A 298 16.02 -6.39 6.08
N ALA A 299 15.39 -6.84 4.99
CA ALA A 299 15.47 -6.18 3.68
C ALA A 299 14.83 -4.77 3.70
N LEU A 300 13.77 -4.58 4.47
CA LEU A 300 13.16 -3.26 4.66
C LEU A 300 14.09 -2.30 5.43
N LYS A 301 14.79 -2.80 6.47
CA LYS A 301 15.80 -2.04 7.23
C LYS A 301 17.05 -1.73 6.41
N ASP A 302 17.43 -2.61 5.49
CA ASP A 302 18.60 -2.46 4.60
C ASP A 302 18.28 -1.63 3.32
N ASP A 303 17.09 -1.02 3.19
CA ASP A 303 16.61 -0.28 2.00
C ASP A 303 16.59 -1.12 0.71
N VAL A 304 16.54 -2.45 0.82
CA VAL A 304 16.29 -3.35 -0.33
C VAL A 304 14.82 -3.34 -0.71
N ILE A 305 13.93 -3.27 0.28
CA ILE A 305 12.51 -2.95 0.10
C ILE A 305 12.33 -1.44 0.32
N ASP A 306 11.69 -0.78 -0.64
CA ASP A 306 11.55 0.66 -0.65
C ASP A 306 10.40 1.14 0.23
N CYS A 307 9.25 0.48 0.18
CA CYS A 307 8.04 0.94 0.85
C CYS A 307 7.17 -0.20 1.39
N ILE A 308 6.18 0.18 2.16
CA ILE A 308 5.12 -0.69 2.66
C ILE A 308 3.84 -0.30 1.94
N ALA A 309 3.16 -1.29 1.34
CA ALA A 309 1.83 -1.14 0.78
C ALA A 309 0.91 -2.21 1.38
N THR A 310 -0.39 -1.92 1.49
CA THR A 310 -1.26 -2.79 2.29
C THR A 310 -1.74 -4.02 1.56
N ASP A 311 -1.81 -3.96 0.23
CA ASP A 311 -2.56 -4.94 -0.57
C ASP A 311 -3.97 -5.12 0.00
N HIS A 312 -4.63 -4.00 0.32
CA HIS A 312 -6.00 -3.99 0.85
C HIS A 312 -6.95 -4.63 -0.17
N ALA A 313 -7.34 -5.87 0.11
CA ALA A 313 -8.10 -6.72 -0.81
C ALA A 313 -9.40 -7.22 -0.17
N PRO A 314 -10.46 -6.40 -0.20
CA PRO A 314 -11.75 -6.69 0.42
C PRO A 314 -12.50 -7.82 -0.30
N HIS A 315 -13.16 -8.67 0.53
CA HIS A 315 -14.04 -9.77 0.13
C HIS A 315 -15.25 -9.83 1.04
N THR A 316 -16.39 -10.29 0.50
CA THR A 316 -17.60 -10.43 1.30
C THR A 316 -17.46 -11.55 2.33
N ILE A 317 -18.32 -11.54 3.33
CA ILE A 317 -18.34 -12.56 4.39
C ILE A 317 -18.60 -13.94 3.76
N GLU A 318 -19.57 -14.04 2.84
CA GLU A 318 -19.95 -15.29 2.19
C GLU A 318 -18.81 -15.89 1.35
N GLU A 319 -17.96 -15.04 0.80
CA GLU A 319 -16.77 -15.52 0.07
C GLU A 319 -15.70 -16.05 1.03
N LYS A 320 -15.55 -15.45 2.20
CA LYS A 320 -14.55 -15.86 3.19
C LYS A 320 -15.01 -17.00 4.13
N GLU A 321 -16.30 -17.23 4.25
CA GLU A 321 -16.87 -18.38 5.01
C GLU A 321 -16.80 -19.72 4.28
N ARG A 322 -16.26 -19.75 3.05
CA ARG A 322 -15.96 -20.98 2.33
C ARG A 322 -14.82 -21.76 3.00
N THR A 323 -14.65 -23.03 2.60
CA THR A 323 -13.47 -23.82 3.00
C THR A 323 -12.20 -23.13 2.52
N PHE A 324 -11.07 -23.37 3.23
CA PHE A 324 -9.82 -22.64 2.97
C PHE A 324 -9.35 -22.75 1.51
N ASP A 325 -9.50 -23.91 0.88
CA ASP A 325 -9.16 -24.16 -0.53
C ASP A 325 -10.03 -23.37 -1.52
N LEU A 326 -11.31 -23.11 -1.19
CA LEU A 326 -12.28 -22.42 -2.04
C LEU A 326 -12.41 -20.91 -1.74
N ALA A 327 -11.99 -20.45 -0.57
CA ALA A 327 -12.03 -19.03 -0.22
C ALA A 327 -11.11 -18.22 -1.14
N PRO A 328 -11.47 -16.99 -1.55
CA PRO A 328 -10.62 -16.13 -2.35
C PRO A 328 -9.40 -15.63 -1.55
N PHE A 329 -8.34 -15.31 -2.26
CA PHE A 329 -7.15 -14.66 -1.70
C PHE A 329 -7.42 -13.19 -1.41
N GLY A 330 -6.94 -12.70 -0.26
CA GLY A 330 -6.98 -11.29 0.12
C GLY A 330 -7.51 -11.04 1.53
N MET A 331 -7.05 -9.94 2.10
CA MET A 331 -7.51 -9.38 3.38
C MET A 331 -7.55 -7.85 3.32
N ILE A 332 -8.36 -7.23 4.18
CA ILE A 332 -8.29 -5.76 4.34
C ILE A 332 -7.10 -5.39 5.22
N GLY A 333 -6.42 -4.28 4.91
CA GLY A 333 -5.18 -3.90 5.58
C GLY A 333 -5.04 -2.42 5.94
N LEU A 334 -5.85 -1.51 5.36
CA LEU A 334 -5.64 -0.06 5.51
C LEU A 334 -5.74 0.41 6.96
N GLU A 335 -6.82 0.11 7.67
CA GLU A 335 -7.12 0.64 9.00
C GLU A 335 -6.18 0.10 10.09
N SER A 336 -5.67 -1.12 9.91
CA SER A 336 -4.76 -1.77 10.86
C SER A 336 -3.28 -1.50 10.55
N CYS A 337 -2.97 -0.99 9.35
CA CYS A 337 -1.61 -0.89 8.82
C CYS A 337 -0.63 -0.29 9.82
N PHE A 338 -0.85 0.95 10.26
CA PHE A 338 0.11 1.64 11.12
C PHE A 338 0.35 0.89 12.43
N GLY A 339 -0.71 0.46 13.12
CA GLY A 339 -0.57 -0.27 14.39
C GLY A 339 0.22 -1.58 14.23
N VAL A 340 -0.04 -2.32 13.15
CA VAL A 340 0.66 -3.58 12.84
C VAL A 340 2.14 -3.33 12.56
N VAL A 341 2.47 -2.42 11.64
CA VAL A 341 3.87 -2.19 11.27
C VAL A 341 4.66 -1.45 12.34
N TYR A 342 4.01 -0.57 13.12
CA TYR A 342 4.64 0.09 14.26
C TYR A 342 5.05 -0.92 15.33
N GLN A 343 4.16 -1.84 15.67
CA GLN A 343 4.46 -2.91 16.63
C GLN A 343 5.60 -3.80 16.12
N THR A 344 5.48 -4.34 14.91
CA THR A 344 6.44 -5.29 14.34
C THR A 344 7.80 -4.66 14.08
N LEU A 345 7.84 -3.47 13.48
CA LEU A 345 9.09 -2.88 13.01
C LEU A 345 9.76 -1.99 14.06
N VAL A 346 8.97 -1.18 14.78
CA VAL A 346 9.55 -0.24 15.76
C VAL A 346 9.71 -0.91 17.12
N LYS A 347 8.61 -1.45 17.68
CA LYS A 347 8.64 -2.00 19.05
C LYS A 347 9.41 -3.31 19.13
N GLU A 348 9.23 -4.25 18.20
CA GLU A 348 9.84 -5.58 18.24
C GLU A 348 11.19 -5.65 17.51
N SER A 349 11.33 -4.96 16.37
CA SER A 349 12.53 -5.05 15.51
C SER A 349 13.49 -3.87 15.65
N GLY A 350 13.15 -2.82 16.40
CA GLY A 350 14.03 -1.68 16.69
C GLY A 350 14.30 -0.76 15.50
N MET A 351 13.39 -0.70 14.50
CA MET A 351 13.47 0.29 13.42
C MET A 351 13.17 1.68 13.99
N ALA A 352 13.88 2.72 13.52
CA ALA A 352 13.57 4.08 13.92
C ALA A 352 12.19 4.52 13.36
N LEU A 353 11.40 5.24 14.18
CA LEU A 353 10.07 5.72 13.77
C LEU A 353 10.11 6.54 12.48
N GLY A 354 11.12 7.40 12.30
CA GLY A 354 11.27 8.21 11.08
C GLY A 354 11.51 7.36 9.83
N GLU A 355 12.22 6.24 9.96
CA GLU A 355 12.42 5.27 8.89
C GLU A 355 11.10 4.59 8.51
N LEU A 356 10.33 4.10 9.50
CA LEU A 356 9.01 3.52 9.25
C LEU A 356 8.10 4.53 8.54
N ILE A 357 8.03 5.77 9.04
CA ILE A 357 7.21 6.82 8.42
C ILE A 357 7.65 7.08 6.98
N SER A 358 8.96 7.09 6.69
CA SER A 358 9.45 7.24 5.32
C SER A 358 8.94 6.13 4.39
N LYS A 359 8.89 4.88 4.89
CA LYS A 359 8.37 3.72 4.13
C LYS A 359 6.86 3.80 3.82
N LEU A 360 6.12 4.59 4.59
CA LEU A 360 4.67 4.82 4.40
C LEU A 360 4.35 6.15 3.69
N THR A 361 5.33 7.05 3.49
CA THR A 361 5.08 8.41 3.02
C THR A 361 5.94 8.79 1.81
N VAL A 362 7.20 9.13 2.05
CA VAL A 362 8.14 9.63 1.03
C VAL A 362 8.46 8.56 -0.01
N ASN A 363 8.79 7.36 0.43
CA ASN A 363 9.26 6.32 -0.45
C ASN A 363 8.20 5.87 -1.48
N PRO A 364 6.95 5.54 -1.09
CA PRO A 364 5.93 5.18 -2.09
C PRO A 364 5.60 6.34 -3.03
N ARG A 365 5.69 7.60 -2.56
CA ARG A 365 5.52 8.77 -3.44
C ARG A 365 6.64 8.87 -4.47
N VAL A 366 7.89 8.62 -4.08
CA VAL A 366 9.04 8.60 -4.99
C VAL A 366 8.89 7.49 -6.04
N VAL A 367 8.48 6.28 -5.62
CA VAL A 367 8.22 5.14 -6.51
C VAL A 367 7.21 5.50 -7.61
N MET A 368 6.15 6.22 -7.24
CA MET A 368 5.07 6.59 -8.17
C MET A 368 5.26 7.98 -8.82
N GLY A 369 6.37 8.64 -8.57
CA GLY A 369 6.64 9.98 -9.14
C GLY A 369 5.78 11.11 -8.56
N PHE A 370 5.19 10.92 -7.37
CA PHE A 370 4.44 11.96 -6.68
C PHE A 370 5.34 12.91 -5.89
N GLN A 371 4.80 14.10 -5.53
CA GLN A 371 5.50 15.06 -4.66
C GLN A 371 5.85 14.43 -3.31
N PRO A 372 7.14 14.28 -2.96
CA PRO A 372 7.54 13.63 -1.71
C PRO A 372 7.62 14.59 -0.51
N ASP A 373 7.89 15.89 -0.72
CA ASP A 373 8.01 16.91 0.34
C ASP A 373 6.66 17.58 0.60
N LEU A 374 5.92 17.07 1.57
CA LEU A 374 4.60 17.60 1.92
C LEU A 374 4.66 18.74 2.96
N PHE A 375 5.81 19.01 3.56
CA PHE A 375 5.99 20.16 4.45
C PHE A 375 6.58 21.40 3.76
N LYS A 376 6.79 21.34 2.45
CA LYS A 376 7.19 22.49 1.64
C LYS A 376 6.08 23.54 1.63
N THR A 377 6.46 24.80 1.88
CA THR A 377 5.53 25.94 1.82
C THR A 377 4.80 26.01 0.47
N GLY A 378 3.48 26.24 0.54
CA GLY A 378 2.59 26.34 -0.63
C GLY A 378 2.01 25.03 -1.11
N ILE A 379 2.49 23.87 -0.62
CA ILE A 379 1.93 22.55 -0.95
C ILE A 379 0.60 22.34 -0.22
N GLN A 380 -0.34 21.66 -0.87
CA GLN A 380 -1.59 21.20 -0.25
C GLN A 380 -1.27 20.36 0.98
N ALA A 381 -1.92 20.66 2.10
CA ALA A 381 -1.71 19.93 3.34
C ALA A 381 -2.26 18.50 3.24
N GLU A 382 -1.36 17.54 3.30
CA GLU A 382 -1.62 16.11 3.45
C GLU A 382 -0.86 15.66 4.70
N ILE A 383 -1.56 15.53 5.84
CA ILE A 383 -0.94 15.32 7.16
C ILE A 383 -1.66 14.20 7.89
N SER A 384 -0.91 13.32 8.54
CA SER A 384 -1.39 12.35 9.51
C SER A 384 -0.86 12.69 10.89
N VAL A 385 -1.75 12.66 11.90
CA VAL A 385 -1.42 12.88 13.29
C VAL A 385 -1.66 11.59 14.08
N ILE A 386 -0.63 11.16 14.79
CA ILE A 386 -0.52 9.80 15.31
C ILE A 386 -0.23 9.85 16.81
N ASP A 387 -0.94 9.04 17.57
CA ASP A 387 -0.62 8.71 18.95
C ASP A 387 0.12 7.38 18.98
N THR A 388 1.43 7.41 19.20
CA THR A 388 2.29 6.22 19.23
C THR A 388 2.21 5.43 20.52
N GLU A 389 1.64 6.01 21.59
CA GLU A 389 1.49 5.34 22.88
C GLU A 389 0.09 4.72 23.06
N LYS A 390 -0.85 5.07 22.18
CA LYS A 390 -2.21 4.55 22.24
C LYS A 390 -2.28 3.06 21.98
N GLU A 391 -2.64 2.30 23.02
CA GLU A 391 -3.04 0.90 22.88
C GLU A 391 -4.53 0.79 22.56
N TRP A 392 -4.88 -0.07 21.63
CA TRP A 392 -6.26 -0.27 21.21
C TRP A 392 -6.47 -1.68 20.67
N VAL A 393 -7.71 -2.15 20.68
CA VAL A 393 -8.07 -3.44 20.08
C VAL A 393 -8.72 -3.17 18.73
N PHE A 394 -8.21 -3.80 17.66
CA PHE A 394 -8.81 -3.71 16.35
C PHE A 394 -10.13 -4.47 16.34
N LYS A 395 -11.24 -3.75 16.34
CA LYS A 395 -12.60 -4.29 16.44
C LYS A 395 -13.35 -4.09 15.13
N LYS A 396 -14.45 -4.84 14.95
CA LYS A 396 -15.36 -4.65 13.81
C LYS A 396 -15.84 -3.19 13.68
N SER A 397 -16.04 -2.48 14.80
CA SER A 397 -16.39 -1.05 14.81
C SER A 397 -15.26 -0.12 14.36
N SER A 398 -14.03 -0.59 14.28
CA SER A 398 -12.88 0.19 13.75
C SER A 398 -12.79 0.14 12.23
N ILE A 399 -13.49 -0.80 11.59
CA ILE A 399 -13.48 -1.00 10.15
C ILE A 399 -14.39 0.02 9.49
N GLN A 400 -13.87 0.72 8.48
CA GLN A 400 -14.57 1.66 7.62
C GLN A 400 -14.73 1.09 6.20
N SER A 401 -13.91 0.13 5.82
CA SER A 401 -14.08 -0.70 4.62
C SER A 401 -15.46 -1.35 4.63
N ARG A 402 -16.02 -1.55 3.46
CA ARG A 402 -17.28 -2.26 3.30
C ARG A 402 -17.18 -3.74 3.70
N SER A 403 -16.01 -4.32 3.53
CA SER A 403 -15.70 -5.70 3.93
C SER A 403 -14.99 -5.77 5.27
N GLY A 404 -15.11 -6.93 5.95
CA GLY A 404 -14.55 -7.14 7.29
C GLY A 404 -13.49 -8.25 7.36
N ASN A 405 -12.97 -8.72 6.23
CA ASN A 405 -12.07 -9.86 6.14
C ASN A 405 -10.64 -9.51 6.62
N SER A 406 -10.44 -9.47 7.93
CA SER A 406 -9.16 -9.15 8.56
C SER A 406 -8.76 -10.17 9.63
N PRO A 407 -7.54 -10.76 9.57
CA PRO A 407 -7.01 -11.62 10.61
C PRO A 407 -6.53 -10.83 11.83
N PHE A 408 -6.56 -9.51 11.77
CA PHE A 408 -6.19 -8.64 12.90
C PHE A 408 -7.35 -8.35 13.84
N LEU A 409 -8.58 -8.78 13.53
CA LEU A 409 -9.74 -8.62 14.42
C LEU A 409 -9.47 -9.23 15.80
N GLY A 410 -9.74 -8.46 16.85
CA GLY A 410 -9.49 -8.84 18.25
C GLY A 410 -8.04 -8.65 18.72
N LYS A 411 -7.09 -8.35 17.83
CA LYS A 411 -5.70 -8.12 18.24
C LYS A 411 -5.53 -6.77 18.90
N LYS A 412 -4.71 -6.72 19.95
CA LYS A 412 -4.26 -5.50 20.60
C LYS A 412 -3.11 -4.92 19.80
N LEU A 413 -3.25 -3.68 19.37
CA LEU A 413 -2.27 -2.93 18.59
C LEU A 413 -1.83 -1.69 19.37
N THR A 414 -0.61 -1.22 19.09
CA THR A 414 -0.06 0.02 19.63
C THR A 414 0.18 1.00 18.49
N GLY A 415 -0.15 2.27 18.74
CA GLY A 415 -0.09 3.32 17.72
C GLY A 415 -1.41 3.45 16.95
N LYS A 416 -2.02 4.64 17.02
CA LYS A 416 -3.32 4.91 16.40
C LYS A 416 -3.32 6.27 15.74
N ILE A 417 -3.91 6.36 14.55
CA ILE A 417 -4.20 7.64 13.89
C ILE A 417 -5.26 8.38 14.70
N GLN A 418 -4.98 9.64 15.02
CA GLN A 418 -5.91 10.50 15.76
C GLN A 418 -6.72 11.38 14.82
N PHE A 419 -6.05 12.03 13.87
CA PHE A 419 -6.72 12.78 12.81
C PHE A 419 -5.83 12.90 11.57
N ILE A 420 -6.48 13.23 10.48
CA ILE A 420 -5.87 13.33 9.16
C ILE A 420 -6.37 14.60 8.45
N LEU A 421 -5.48 15.25 7.72
CA LEU A 421 -5.81 16.37 6.83
C LEU A 421 -5.57 15.91 5.39
N SER A 422 -6.61 16.01 4.58
CA SER A 422 -6.55 15.68 3.15
C SER A 422 -7.58 16.49 2.38
N LYS A 423 -7.23 16.98 1.20
CA LYS A 423 -8.12 17.74 0.28
C LYS A 423 -8.94 18.85 0.98
N GLY A 424 -8.34 19.54 1.97
CA GLY A 424 -9.00 20.61 2.73
C GLY A 424 -10.07 20.14 3.72
N ILE A 425 -10.03 18.88 4.09
CA ILE A 425 -10.88 18.26 5.10
C ILE A 425 -10.00 17.79 6.27
N ILE A 426 -10.44 18.03 7.49
CA ILE A 426 -9.89 17.44 8.70
C ILE A 426 -10.84 16.35 9.17
N THR A 427 -10.32 15.15 9.35
CA THR A 427 -11.09 13.97 9.80
C THR A 427 -10.49 13.45 11.11
N GLU A 428 -11.30 13.46 12.17
CA GLU A 428 -10.97 12.86 13.46
C GLU A 428 -11.30 11.37 13.43
N ILE A 429 -10.35 10.55 13.86
CA ILE A 429 -10.46 9.08 13.90
C ILE A 429 -10.78 8.68 15.35
N THR A 430 -12.01 8.32 15.61
CA THR A 430 -12.52 7.96 16.95
C THR A 430 -12.36 6.48 17.25
#